data_cb10c30760fe788a93369ab1d73fc5f7
#
_entry.id   cb10c30760fe788a93369ab1d73fc5f7
#
_cell.length_a   1.000
_cell.length_b   1.000
_cell.length_c   1.000
_cell.angle_alpha   90.00
_cell.angle_beta   90.00
_cell.angle_gamma   90.00
#
_symmetry.space_group_name_H-M   'P 1'
#
loop_
_entity.id
_entity.type
_entity.pdbx_description
1 polymer ?
#
loop_
_entity_poly.entity_id
_entity_poly.type
_entity_poly.pdbx_seq_one_letter_code
_entity_poly.pdbx_strand_id
1 'polypeptide(L)'
;MKVLYTGVRNEHYDPKRRKSFEYNNFYLTLKAMPGVEVIEHPFDRILEVGKKKFNVELLELVKKEKADLLFAFMYTDELDKETLGYIKEKTKTVSIAWFADDYWRFWNYSRHLA
;
A
#
# COMPACT_ATOMS: atom_id res chain seq x y z
N MET A 1 -15.03 6.64 6.86
CA MET A 1 -14.36 5.98 5.71
C MET A 1 -13.23 5.10 6.23
N LYS A 2 -13.15 3.89 5.73
CA LYS A 2 -12.11 2.95 6.10
C LYS A 2 -11.06 2.88 5.00
N VAL A 3 -9.82 3.20 5.33
CA VAL A 3 -8.68 3.22 4.41
C VAL A 3 -7.70 2.13 4.78
N LEU A 4 -7.35 1.28 3.83
CA LEU A 4 -6.24 0.36 3.94
C LEU A 4 -5.02 1.02 3.31
N TYR A 5 -4.02 1.32 4.12
CA TYR A 5 -2.79 1.97 3.68
C TYR A 5 -1.66 0.96 3.55
N THR A 6 -0.92 1.01 2.46
CA THR A 6 0.29 0.21 2.26
C THR A 6 1.42 1.09 1.75
N GLY A 7 2.57 0.98 2.39
CA GLY A 7 3.77 1.76 2.09
C GLY A 7 4.90 1.32 3.01
N VAL A 8 6.07 1.92 2.86
CA VAL A 8 7.22 1.62 3.72
C VAL A 8 7.00 2.24 5.09
N ARG A 9 7.15 1.45 6.15
CA ARG A 9 7.04 1.94 7.53
C ARG A 9 8.35 2.53 8.01
N ASN A 10 9.42 1.76 7.97
CA ASN A 10 10.74 2.19 8.39
C ASN A 10 11.68 2.27 7.19
N GLU A 11 12.59 3.26 7.18
CA GLU A 11 13.57 3.38 6.11
C GLU A 11 14.33 2.07 5.91
N HIS A 12 14.50 1.67 4.66
CA HIS A 12 15.16 0.41 4.26
C HIS A 12 14.54 -0.85 4.89
N TYR A 13 13.26 -0.79 5.28
CA TYR A 13 12.55 -1.89 5.97
C TYR A 13 13.22 -2.31 7.29
N ASP A 14 14.03 -1.45 7.89
CA ASP A 14 14.78 -1.74 9.11
C ASP A 14 14.07 -1.14 10.33
N PRO A 15 13.55 -1.97 11.25
CA PRO A 15 12.84 -1.48 12.44
C PRO A 15 13.71 -0.64 13.38
N LYS A 16 15.04 -0.70 13.22
CA LYS A 16 15.98 0.13 14.00
C LYS A 16 16.15 1.52 13.41
N ARG A 17 15.71 1.73 12.18
CA ARG A 17 15.76 3.04 11.53
C ARG A 17 14.51 3.84 11.84
N ARG A 18 14.58 5.15 11.55
CA ARG A 18 13.44 6.06 11.70
C ARG A 18 12.29 5.66 10.77
N LYS A 19 11.11 6.17 11.08
CA LYS A 19 9.95 6.02 10.21
C LYS A 19 10.20 6.70 8.87
N SER A 20 9.64 6.14 7.81
CA SER A 20 9.79 6.65 6.45
C SER A 20 9.09 8.00 6.25
N PHE A 21 9.43 8.69 5.16
CA PHE A 21 8.75 9.91 4.73
C PHE A 21 7.25 9.64 4.52
N GLU A 22 6.90 8.58 3.82
CA GLU A 22 5.51 8.24 3.52
C GLU A 22 4.72 7.85 4.76
N TYR A 23 5.34 7.20 5.74
CA TYR A 23 4.69 6.93 7.02
C TYR A 23 4.31 8.23 7.73
N ASN A 24 5.26 9.15 7.82
CA ASN A 24 5.06 10.42 8.52
C ASN A 24 4.09 11.36 7.79
N ASN A 25 4.13 11.39 6.47
CA ASN A 25 3.38 12.36 5.68
C ASN A 25 2.06 11.83 5.12
N PHE A 26 1.94 10.54 4.92
CA PHE A 26 0.70 9.94 4.39
C PHE A 26 -0.04 9.13 5.45
N TYR A 27 0.58 8.13 6.05
CA TYR A 27 -0.10 7.28 7.02
C TYR A 27 -0.58 8.07 8.25
N LEU A 28 0.30 8.82 8.89
CA LEU A 28 -0.09 9.59 10.08
C LEU A 28 -1.09 10.69 9.75
N THR A 29 -0.99 11.29 8.58
CA THR A 29 -1.95 12.30 8.11
C THR A 29 -3.34 11.69 7.95
N LEU A 30 -3.44 10.56 7.27
CA LEU A 30 -4.72 9.85 7.12
C LEU A 30 -5.29 9.45 8.48
N LYS A 31 -4.44 8.94 9.37
CA LYS A 31 -4.85 8.52 10.71
C LYS A 31 -5.40 9.68 11.55
N ALA A 32 -4.89 10.89 11.34
CA ALA A 32 -5.34 12.08 12.07
C ALA A 32 -6.62 12.70 11.49
N MET A 33 -7.06 12.29 10.31
CA MET A 33 -8.25 12.86 9.67
C MET A 33 -9.54 12.41 10.36
N PRO A 34 -10.44 13.36 10.72
CA PRO A 34 -11.74 13.00 11.30
C PRO A 34 -12.56 12.11 10.36
N GLY A 35 -13.21 11.09 10.94
CA GLY A 35 -14.06 10.17 10.18
C GLY A 35 -13.31 9.15 9.32
N VAL A 36 -11.98 9.10 9.42
CA VAL A 36 -11.15 8.13 8.70
C VAL A 36 -10.58 7.13 9.68
N GLU A 37 -10.86 5.84 9.44
CA GLU A 37 -10.21 4.73 10.12
C GLU A 37 -9.16 4.15 9.17
N VAL A 38 -7.89 4.09 9.63
CA VAL A 38 -6.78 3.62 8.80
C VAL A 38 -6.24 2.31 9.35
N ILE A 39 -6.09 1.35 8.44
CA ILE A 39 -5.45 0.07 8.70
C ILE A 39 -4.16 0.04 7.92
N GLU A 40 -3.04 -0.21 8.59
CA GLU A 40 -1.74 -0.29 7.94
C GLU A 40 -1.38 -1.73 7.59
N HIS A 41 -0.95 -1.94 6.34
CA HIS A 41 -0.30 -3.17 5.90
C HIS A 41 1.05 -2.78 5.28
N PRO A 42 2.11 -2.66 6.09
CA PRO A 42 3.36 -2.06 5.63
C PRO A 42 4.14 -2.98 4.70
N PHE A 43 4.82 -2.40 3.71
CA PHE A 43 5.70 -3.15 2.80
C PHE A 43 6.85 -3.85 3.54
N ASP A 44 7.23 -3.37 4.72
CA ASP A 44 8.22 -4.01 5.59
C ASP A 44 7.89 -5.48 5.85
N ARG A 45 6.61 -5.82 5.84
CA ARG A 45 6.13 -7.19 5.99
C ARG A 45 6.63 -8.12 4.88
N ILE A 46 6.98 -7.59 3.71
CA ILE A 46 7.50 -8.36 2.58
C ILE A 46 8.79 -9.09 2.97
N LEU A 47 9.64 -8.47 3.80
CA LEU A 47 10.87 -9.13 4.27
C LEU A 47 10.59 -10.34 5.15
N GLU A 48 9.46 -10.37 5.83
CA GLU A 48 9.09 -11.47 6.73
C GLU A 48 8.43 -12.62 5.99
N VAL A 49 7.54 -12.33 5.05
CA VAL A 49 6.67 -13.34 4.44
C VAL A 49 6.86 -13.50 2.93
N GLY A 50 7.60 -12.61 2.29
CA GLY A 50 7.76 -12.56 0.84
C GLY A 50 6.63 -11.79 0.14
N LYS A 51 6.90 -11.36 -1.08
CA LYS A 51 5.99 -10.55 -1.89
C LYS A 51 4.65 -11.24 -2.14
N LYS A 52 4.68 -12.52 -2.51
CA LYS A 52 3.47 -13.26 -2.87
C LYS A 52 2.50 -13.35 -1.69
N LYS A 53 3.00 -13.75 -0.52
CA LYS A 53 2.17 -13.84 0.68
C LYS A 53 1.71 -12.47 1.16
N PHE A 54 2.55 -11.45 1.02
CA PHE A 54 2.17 -10.07 1.32
C PHE A 54 0.93 -9.65 0.51
N ASN A 55 0.92 -9.95 -0.78
CA ASN A 55 -0.20 -9.64 -1.66
C ASN A 55 -1.46 -10.41 -1.30
N VAL A 56 -1.32 -11.69 -0.92
CA VAL A 56 -2.45 -12.50 -0.42
C VAL A 56 -3.03 -11.88 0.85
N GLU A 57 -2.18 -11.49 1.79
CA GLU A 57 -2.60 -10.84 3.03
C GLU A 57 -3.32 -9.51 2.76
N LEU A 58 -2.82 -8.72 1.81
CA LEU A 58 -3.46 -7.47 1.41
C LEU A 58 -4.88 -7.72 0.94
N LEU A 59 -5.06 -8.70 0.07
CA LEU A 59 -6.36 -9.05 -0.47
C LEU A 59 -7.32 -9.54 0.62
N GLU A 60 -6.82 -10.34 1.56
CA GLU A 60 -7.61 -10.80 2.71
C GLU A 60 -8.06 -9.63 3.59
N LEU A 61 -7.17 -8.66 3.84
CA LEU A 61 -7.51 -7.45 4.59
C LEU A 61 -8.56 -6.62 3.88
N VAL A 62 -8.44 -6.41 2.59
CA VAL A 62 -9.44 -5.67 1.80
C VAL A 62 -10.82 -6.31 1.97
N LYS A 63 -10.90 -7.62 1.87
CA LYS A 63 -12.17 -8.36 2.02
C LYS A 63 -12.70 -8.33 3.44
N LYS A 64 -11.85 -8.64 4.42
CA LYS A 64 -12.23 -8.72 5.83
C LYS A 64 -12.70 -7.38 6.36
N GLU A 65 -11.94 -6.34 6.10
CA GLU A 65 -12.21 -5.01 6.62
C GLU A 65 -13.20 -4.22 5.78
N LYS A 66 -13.55 -4.72 4.59
CA LYS A 66 -14.42 -4.03 3.63
C LYS A 66 -13.98 -2.58 3.43
N ALA A 67 -12.68 -2.39 3.16
CA ALA A 67 -12.09 -1.09 3.00
C ALA A 67 -12.78 -0.30 1.89
N ASP A 68 -13.01 0.99 2.12
CA ASP A 68 -13.53 1.89 1.09
C ASP A 68 -12.45 2.27 0.10
N LEU A 69 -11.23 2.42 0.60
CA LEU A 69 -10.08 2.88 -0.18
C LEU A 69 -8.85 2.05 0.14
N LEU A 70 -8.14 1.63 -0.90
CA LEU A 70 -6.77 1.16 -0.81
C LEU A 70 -5.85 2.30 -1.26
N PHE A 71 -5.02 2.81 -0.37
CA PHE A 71 -4.02 3.81 -0.67
C PHE A 71 -2.63 3.17 -0.63
N ALA A 72 -1.95 3.15 -1.78
CA ALA A 72 -0.63 2.55 -1.91
C ALA A 72 0.43 3.59 -2.27
N PHE A 73 1.49 3.66 -1.47
CA PHE A 73 2.67 4.48 -1.79
C PHE A 73 3.74 3.56 -2.39
N MET A 74 3.78 3.52 -3.71
CA MET A 74 4.56 2.55 -4.47
C MET A 74 5.96 3.06 -4.83
N TYR A 75 6.93 2.19 -4.76
CA TYR A 75 8.29 2.45 -5.28
C TYR A 75 8.55 1.68 -6.56
N THR A 76 8.25 0.39 -6.57
CA THR A 76 8.49 -0.50 -7.72
C THR A 76 7.28 -1.40 -7.93
N ASP A 77 7.44 -2.69 -7.74
CA ASP A 77 6.43 -3.71 -8.00
C ASP A 77 5.99 -4.44 -6.72
N GLU A 78 5.90 -3.72 -5.60
CA GLU A 78 5.48 -4.29 -4.31
C GLU A 78 4.13 -4.99 -4.40
N LEU A 79 3.20 -4.44 -5.19
CA LEU A 79 1.88 -5.03 -5.40
C LEU A 79 1.80 -5.74 -6.75
N ASP A 80 1.21 -6.93 -6.75
CA ASP A 80 0.99 -7.69 -7.98
C ASP A 80 -0.18 -7.13 -8.77
N LYS A 81 -0.02 -7.11 -10.09
CA LYS A 81 -1.05 -6.65 -11.03
C LYS A 81 -2.35 -7.46 -10.87
N GLU A 82 -2.22 -8.75 -10.67
CA GLU A 82 -3.35 -9.66 -10.46
C GLU A 82 -4.12 -9.32 -9.19
N THR A 83 -3.41 -8.97 -8.11
CA THR A 83 -4.02 -8.55 -6.85
C THR A 83 -4.83 -7.27 -7.03
N LEU A 84 -4.25 -6.27 -7.67
CA LEU A 84 -4.93 -5.01 -7.96
C LEU A 84 -6.13 -5.20 -8.88
N GLY A 85 -6.00 -6.04 -9.90
CA GLY A 85 -7.09 -6.40 -10.80
C GLY A 85 -8.25 -7.07 -10.06
N TYR A 86 -7.96 -7.99 -9.17
CA TYR A 86 -8.99 -8.64 -8.36
C TYR A 86 -9.73 -7.64 -7.48
N ILE A 87 -9.00 -6.75 -6.80
CA ILE A 87 -9.61 -5.72 -5.95
C ILE A 87 -10.55 -4.85 -6.78
N LYS A 88 -10.12 -4.41 -7.95
CA LYS A 88 -10.91 -3.59 -8.86
C LYS A 88 -12.19 -4.28 -9.33
N GLU A 89 -12.09 -5.54 -9.70
CA GLU A 89 -13.20 -6.26 -10.35
C GLU A 89 -14.14 -6.96 -9.36
N LYS A 90 -13.61 -7.44 -8.24
CA LYS A 90 -14.33 -8.32 -7.29
C LYS A 90 -14.67 -7.66 -5.96
N THR A 91 -14.27 -6.41 -5.73
CA THR A 91 -14.58 -5.69 -4.50
C THR A 91 -15.11 -4.30 -4.81
N LYS A 92 -15.65 -3.63 -3.78
CA LYS A 92 -16.09 -2.23 -3.88
C LYS A 92 -14.99 -1.24 -3.49
N THR A 93 -13.81 -1.75 -3.12
CA THR A 93 -12.68 -0.92 -2.72
C THR A 93 -12.11 -0.16 -3.91
N VAL A 94 -12.00 1.16 -3.79
CA VAL A 94 -11.32 1.99 -4.77
C VAL A 94 -9.83 1.98 -4.47
N SER A 95 -9.00 1.80 -5.48
CA SER A 95 -7.54 1.82 -5.31
C SER A 95 -6.97 3.10 -5.87
N ILE A 96 -6.12 3.76 -5.09
CA ILE A 96 -5.29 4.87 -5.55
C ILE A 96 -3.84 4.61 -5.17
N ALA A 97 -2.92 5.10 -6.00
CA ALA A 97 -1.51 4.93 -5.76
C ALA A 97 -0.75 6.25 -5.96
N TRP A 98 0.22 6.46 -5.10
CA TRP A 98 1.25 7.47 -5.29
C TRP A 98 2.53 6.74 -5.71
N PHE A 99 3.10 7.10 -6.86
CA PHE A 99 4.32 6.47 -7.37
C PHE A 99 5.51 7.37 -7.06
N ALA A 100 6.39 6.92 -6.17
CA ALA A 100 7.59 7.65 -5.81
C ALA A 100 8.60 7.64 -6.96
N ASP A 101 9.23 8.79 -7.21
CA ASP A 101 10.28 8.94 -8.24
C ASP A 101 9.85 8.44 -9.62
N ASP A 102 8.60 8.72 -9.98
CA ASP A 102 7.97 8.19 -11.18
C ASP A 102 8.70 8.57 -12.47
N TYR A 103 9.35 9.75 -12.51
CA TYR A 103 10.01 10.24 -13.69
C TYR A 103 11.07 9.28 -14.28
N TRP A 104 11.70 8.44 -13.45
CA TRP A 104 12.66 7.43 -13.92
C TRP A 104 12.17 5.99 -13.76
N ARG A 105 11.13 5.77 -12.97
CA ARG A 105 10.55 4.43 -12.76
C ARG A 105 9.35 4.14 -13.66
N PHE A 106 8.82 5.15 -14.33
CA PHE A 106 7.57 5.04 -15.10
C PHE A 106 7.60 3.88 -16.10
N TRP A 107 8.65 3.79 -16.91
CA TRP A 107 8.74 2.80 -17.97
C TRP A 107 8.84 1.36 -17.47
N ASN A 108 9.50 1.14 -16.35
CA ASN A 108 9.75 -0.19 -15.82
C ASN A 108 8.65 -0.65 -14.86
N TYR A 109 8.02 0.25 -14.11
CA TYR A 109 7.10 -0.11 -13.04
C TYR A 109 5.74 0.59 -13.15
N SER A 110 5.70 1.89 -12.97
CA SER A 110 4.44 2.61 -12.72
C SER A 110 3.42 2.45 -13.84
N ARG A 111 3.84 2.52 -15.09
CA ARG A 111 2.94 2.39 -16.25
C ARG A 111 2.20 1.04 -16.32
N HIS A 112 2.77 0.02 -15.70
CA HIS A 112 2.18 -1.32 -15.72
C HIS A 112 1.15 -1.52 -14.62
N LEU A 113 1.22 -0.68 -13.56
CA LEU A 113 0.38 -0.80 -12.39
C LEU A 113 -0.70 0.30 -12.32
N ALA A 114 -0.51 1.35 -13.03
CA ALA A 114 -1.42 2.50 -13.04
C ALA A 114 -2.81 2.18 -13.62
#